data_043d3096ea8e1e39f9c3c37d6b7bdcca
#
_entry.id   043d3096ea8e1e39f9c3c37d6b7bdcca
#
_cell.length_a   1.000
_cell.length_b   1.000
_cell.length_c   1.000
_cell.angle_alpha   90.00
_cell.angle_beta   90.00
_cell.angle_gamma   90.00
#
_symmetry.space_group_name_H-M   'P 1'
#
loop_
_entity.id
_entity.type
_entity.pdbx_description
1 polymer ?
#
loop_
_entity_poly.entity_id
_entity_poly.type
_entity_poly.pdbx_seq_one_letter_code
_entity_poly.pdbx_strand_id
1 'polypeptide(L)'
;MKHLHFKLFLFCLCLIGTIQMTAQNRKSHNPILPSFHADPEILYSQQTKHYYIYPTSDGFPGWGGSYFKVYSSKNLKSWKEEKVILDMNKDVSWANGNAWAPCIEEKKINGKYKYFFYYSANPVTNKGKQIGVATADSPLGPFTDSGKPIITSSPVGRGQQIDVDVFTDPISGKSYLYWGNGYMAGAELNDDMMSVKEETITVMTPKGGTLETYAFREAPYVFFRKGVYYFLWSVDDTGSPNYHVAYGTSDSPLGPIQVAKEPIILIQSPKEEVYGPAHCSVLQIPNKKDRWIIVYHRINKEYLKHGPGWHREVCMDWMEFNEDGTIRQVVPTP
;
A
#
# COMPACT_ATOMS: atom_id res chain seq x y z
N MET A 1 40.50 73.74 13.08
CA MET A 1 39.28 73.32 12.44
C MET A 1 39.41 71.83 12.06
N LYS A 2 38.78 70.95 12.86
CA LYS A 2 38.86 69.51 12.71
C LYS A 2 37.56 68.99 12.15
N HIS A 3 37.55 68.40 10.95
CA HIS A 3 36.36 67.77 10.38
C HIS A 3 36.25 66.34 10.92
N LEU A 4 35.13 66.07 11.61
CA LEU A 4 34.73 64.79 12.14
C LEU A 4 33.89 64.10 11.10
N HIS A 5 34.38 62.96 10.53
CA HIS A 5 33.63 62.13 9.61
C HIS A 5 32.85 61.08 10.42
N PHE A 6 31.54 61.21 10.44
CA PHE A 6 30.61 60.25 11.03
C PHE A 6 30.37 59.11 9.97
N LYS A 7 30.88 57.89 10.24
CA LYS A 7 30.55 56.70 9.45
C LYS A 7 29.30 56.07 10.00
N LEU A 8 28.25 56.15 9.22
CA LEU A 8 26.98 55.47 9.49
C LEU A 8 27.12 54.00 9.13
N PHE A 9 27.10 53.08 10.14
CA PHE A 9 27.06 51.66 9.94
C PHE A 9 25.58 51.25 9.82
N LEU A 10 25.19 50.85 8.63
CA LEU A 10 23.85 50.31 8.34
C LEU A 10 23.86 48.81 8.75
N PHE A 11 23.24 48.49 9.88
CA PHE A 11 23.01 47.09 10.30
C PHE A 11 21.78 46.56 9.54
N CYS A 12 22.01 45.75 8.49
CA CYS A 12 20.95 44.94 7.89
C CYS A 12 20.63 43.78 8.84
N LEU A 13 19.58 43.89 9.62
CA LEU A 13 18.94 42.75 10.29
C LEU A 13 18.20 41.93 9.25
N CYS A 14 18.81 40.82 8.81
CA CYS A 14 18.08 39.76 8.11
C CYS A 14 17.16 39.07 9.14
N LEU A 15 15.90 39.42 9.15
CA LEU A 15 14.85 38.63 9.80
C LEU A 15 14.70 37.34 9.01
N ILE A 16 15.34 36.28 9.49
CA ILE A 16 15.02 34.92 9.09
C ILE A 16 13.69 34.59 9.76
N GLY A 17 12.62 34.84 9.05
CA GLY A 17 11.29 34.38 9.43
C GLY A 17 11.22 32.86 9.30
N THR A 18 11.42 32.16 10.41
CA THR A 18 11.01 30.77 10.51
C THR A 18 9.50 30.72 10.35
N ILE A 19 9.03 30.34 9.18
CA ILE A 19 7.64 29.95 8.99
C ILE A 19 7.45 28.66 9.79
N GLN A 20 7.07 28.79 11.06
CA GLN A 20 6.45 27.69 11.79
C GLN A 20 5.10 27.44 11.09
N MET A 21 5.07 26.45 10.20
CA MET A 21 3.81 25.86 9.78
C MET A 21 3.15 25.28 11.02
N THR A 22 2.16 26.01 11.54
CA THR A 22 1.27 25.51 12.58
C THR A 22 0.64 24.22 12.04
N ALA A 23 0.93 23.11 12.72
CA ALA A 23 0.20 21.87 12.53
C ALA A 23 -1.28 22.22 12.77
N GLN A 24 -2.02 22.35 11.68
CA GLN A 24 -3.45 22.54 11.75
C GLN A 24 -3.99 21.35 12.55
N ASN A 25 -4.75 21.59 13.61
CA ASN A 25 -5.45 20.58 14.41
C ASN A 25 -6.37 19.78 13.46
N ARG A 26 -5.81 18.79 12.79
CA ARG A 26 -6.55 17.85 11.95
C ARG A 26 -7.19 16.87 12.93
N LYS A 27 -8.51 17.00 13.13
CA LYS A 27 -9.26 15.95 13.84
C LYS A 27 -8.97 14.65 13.11
N SER A 28 -8.25 13.76 13.76
CA SER A 28 -8.03 12.39 13.28
C SER A 28 -9.39 11.69 13.19
N HIS A 29 -9.54 10.86 12.15
CA HIS A 29 -10.66 9.95 11.99
C HIS A 29 -10.18 8.50 11.97
N ASN A 30 -8.92 8.25 12.35
CA ASN A 30 -8.36 6.91 12.44
C ASN A 30 -8.77 6.20 13.73
N PRO A 31 -9.04 4.89 13.66
CA PRO A 31 -9.13 4.08 12.44
C PRO A 31 -10.36 4.44 11.59
N ILE A 32 -10.24 4.33 10.26
CA ILE A 32 -11.33 4.69 9.33
C ILE A 32 -12.36 3.58 9.10
N LEU A 33 -12.03 2.34 9.43
CA LEU A 33 -12.92 1.19 9.36
C LEU A 33 -13.23 0.66 10.76
N PRO A 34 -14.42 0.09 10.98
CA PRO A 34 -14.77 -0.58 12.22
C PRO A 34 -14.06 -1.94 12.32
N SER A 35 -13.85 -2.44 13.52
CA SER A 35 -13.23 -3.75 13.80
C SER A 35 -11.77 -3.86 13.33
N PHE A 36 -11.23 -5.07 13.32
CA PHE A 36 -9.85 -5.30 12.94
C PHE A 36 -9.75 -5.65 11.46
N HIS A 37 -8.93 -4.87 10.77
CA HIS A 37 -8.61 -5.01 9.36
C HIS A 37 -7.18 -4.61 9.10
N ALA A 38 -6.57 -5.25 8.10
CA ALA A 38 -5.18 -5.00 7.73
C ALA A 38 -5.01 -4.91 6.22
N ASP A 39 -3.79 -4.61 5.79
CA ASP A 39 -3.35 -4.71 4.40
C ASP A 39 -4.35 -4.06 3.42
N PRO A 40 -4.70 -2.78 3.61
CA PRO A 40 -5.80 -2.15 2.89
C PRO A 40 -5.41 -1.79 1.47
N GLU A 41 -6.23 -2.18 0.51
CA GLU A 41 -6.18 -1.68 -0.85
C GLU A 41 -7.28 -0.66 -1.09
N ILE A 42 -6.93 0.54 -1.60
CA ILE A 42 -7.87 1.60 -1.92
C ILE A 42 -8.07 1.78 -3.41
N LEU A 43 -9.32 1.77 -3.85
CA LEU A 43 -9.72 2.03 -5.23
C LEU A 43 -10.67 3.24 -5.30
N TYR A 44 -10.47 4.12 -6.29
CA TYR A 44 -11.53 5.00 -6.80
C TYR A 44 -12.09 4.45 -8.10
N SER A 45 -13.28 3.91 -8.06
CA SER A 45 -13.91 3.33 -9.25
C SER A 45 -14.37 4.41 -10.24
N GLN A 46 -13.91 4.32 -11.47
CA GLN A 46 -14.37 5.16 -12.57
C GLN A 46 -15.80 4.83 -13.00
N GLN A 47 -16.24 3.59 -12.77
CA GLN A 47 -17.59 3.15 -13.04
C GLN A 47 -18.61 3.82 -12.11
N THR A 48 -18.37 3.75 -10.80
CA THR A 48 -19.35 4.15 -9.77
C THR A 48 -19.12 5.53 -9.19
N LYS A 49 -17.92 6.11 -9.41
CA LYS A 49 -17.47 7.37 -8.82
C LYS A 49 -17.46 7.36 -7.28
N HIS A 50 -17.19 6.18 -6.70
CA HIS A 50 -17.04 5.96 -5.27
C HIS A 50 -15.64 5.43 -4.96
N TYR A 51 -15.24 5.61 -3.71
CA TYR A 51 -14.04 5.01 -3.13
C TYR A 51 -14.41 3.67 -2.51
N TYR A 52 -13.48 2.71 -2.62
CA TYR A 52 -13.61 1.38 -2.02
C TYR A 52 -12.33 1.03 -1.29
N ILE A 53 -12.45 0.35 -0.15
CA ILE A 53 -11.33 -0.29 0.55
C ILE A 53 -11.61 -1.78 0.65
N TYR A 54 -10.60 -2.56 0.27
CA TYR A 54 -10.57 -4.01 0.34
C TYR A 54 -9.48 -4.42 1.31
N PRO A 55 -9.80 -4.72 2.57
CA PRO A 55 -8.82 -5.09 3.55
C PRO A 55 -8.73 -6.61 3.74
N THR A 56 -7.63 -7.07 4.33
CA THR A 56 -7.58 -8.35 5.03
C THR A 56 -8.54 -8.31 6.23
N SER A 57 -9.36 -9.34 6.41
CA SER A 57 -10.15 -9.53 7.64
C SER A 57 -9.22 -10.01 8.74
N ASP A 58 -9.05 -9.22 9.79
CA ASP A 58 -8.08 -9.44 10.88
C ASP A 58 -8.78 -9.68 12.22
N GLY A 59 -8.01 -9.89 13.31
CA GLY A 59 -8.51 -10.25 14.63
C GLY A 59 -8.67 -11.76 14.86
N PHE A 60 -8.18 -12.60 13.94
CA PHE A 60 -8.23 -14.05 14.02
C PHE A 60 -6.89 -14.63 14.46
N PRO A 61 -6.86 -15.62 15.39
CA PRO A 61 -5.63 -16.28 15.80
C PRO A 61 -4.81 -16.79 14.62
N GLY A 62 -3.50 -16.53 14.62
CA GLY A 62 -2.60 -16.93 13.54
C GLY A 62 -2.89 -16.27 12.19
N TRP A 63 -3.47 -15.06 12.18
CA TRP A 63 -3.92 -14.37 10.96
C TRP A 63 -4.87 -15.20 10.10
N GLY A 64 -5.72 -16.01 10.76
CA GLY A 64 -6.52 -17.10 10.15
C GLY A 64 -7.80 -16.64 9.44
N GLY A 65 -7.95 -15.37 9.06
CA GLY A 65 -9.10 -14.88 8.29
C GLY A 65 -9.27 -15.66 6.98
N SER A 66 -10.53 -15.97 6.61
CA SER A 66 -10.85 -16.79 5.45
C SER A 66 -11.72 -16.09 4.40
N TYR A 67 -11.99 -14.81 4.57
CA TYR A 67 -12.85 -14.06 3.66
C TYR A 67 -12.40 -12.60 3.51
N PHE A 68 -12.81 -11.99 2.41
CA PHE A 68 -12.64 -10.56 2.16
C PHE A 68 -13.97 -9.82 2.20
N LYS A 69 -13.94 -8.64 2.83
CA LYS A 69 -15.02 -7.66 2.80
C LYS A 69 -14.66 -6.49 1.90
N VAL A 70 -15.66 -5.69 1.56
CA VAL A 70 -15.48 -4.40 0.90
C VAL A 70 -16.20 -3.29 1.66
N TYR A 71 -15.55 -2.16 1.75
CA TYR A 71 -16.09 -0.91 2.30
C TYR A 71 -16.18 0.14 1.22
N SER A 72 -17.25 0.95 1.23
CA SER A 72 -17.44 2.03 0.26
C SER A 72 -17.56 3.40 0.92
N SER A 73 -17.13 4.44 0.21
CA SER A 73 -17.27 5.83 0.63
C SER A 73 -17.48 6.76 -0.58
N LYS A 74 -18.27 7.81 -0.37
CA LYS A 74 -18.42 8.91 -1.36
C LYS A 74 -17.44 10.05 -1.12
N ASN A 75 -16.84 10.13 0.06
CA ASN A 75 -16.16 11.36 0.52
C ASN A 75 -14.89 11.12 1.34
N LEU A 76 -14.44 9.85 1.47
CA LEU A 76 -13.29 9.43 2.29
C LEU A 76 -13.43 9.71 3.81
N LYS A 77 -14.60 10.18 4.27
CA LYS A 77 -14.82 10.54 5.68
C LYS A 77 -15.66 9.51 6.42
N SER A 78 -16.61 8.93 5.72
CA SER A 78 -17.50 7.89 6.25
C SER A 78 -17.48 6.68 5.34
N TRP A 79 -17.30 5.52 5.93
CA TRP A 79 -17.20 4.24 5.25
C TRP A 79 -18.35 3.34 5.64
N LYS A 80 -18.93 2.69 4.65
CA LYS A 80 -20.02 1.74 4.83
C LYS A 80 -19.47 0.34 4.56
N GLU A 81 -19.64 -0.58 5.51
CA GLU A 81 -19.42 -2.00 5.26
C GLU A 81 -20.51 -2.48 4.30
N GLU A 82 -20.10 -3.05 3.17
CA GLU A 82 -21.03 -3.50 2.15
C GLU A 82 -21.35 -4.99 2.32
N LYS A 83 -20.38 -5.86 2.10
CA LYS A 83 -20.56 -7.32 2.20
C LYS A 83 -19.23 -8.08 2.14
N VAL A 84 -19.28 -9.38 2.40
CA VAL A 84 -18.25 -10.34 2.00
C VAL A 84 -18.30 -10.51 0.48
N ILE A 85 -17.16 -10.39 -0.19
CA ILE A 85 -17.05 -10.45 -1.65
C ILE A 85 -16.40 -11.73 -2.16
N LEU A 86 -15.63 -12.41 -1.31
CA LEU A 86 -14.98 -13.69 -1.60
C LEU A 86 -14.73 -14.43 -0.27
N ASP A 87 -15.15 -15.68 -0.18
CA ASP A 87 -14.97 -16.57 0.98
C ASP A 87 -14.17 -17.80 0.54
N MET A 88 -12.99 -18.00 1.09
CA MET A 88 -12.09 -19.10 0.72
C MET A 88 -12.74 -20.47 0.88
N ASN A 89 -13.65 -20.63 1.86
CA ASN A 89 -14.30 -21.90 2.13
C ASN A 89 -15.47 -22.23 1.21
N LYS A 90 -15.96 -21.22 0.43
CA LYS A 90 -17.15 -21.38 -0.42
C LYS A 90 -16.84 -21.12 -1.89
N ASP A 91 -16.03 -20.11 -2.16
CA ASP A 91 -15.88 -19.53 -3.50
C ASP A 91 -14.59 -19.93 -4.18
N VAL A 92 -13.61 -20.53 -3.41
CA VAL A 92 -12.28 -20.85 -3.90
C VAL A 92 -11.98 -22.32 -3.72
N SER A 93 -11.79 -23.04 -4.82
CA SER A 93 -11.59 -24.50 -4.79
C SER A 93 -10.16 -24.94 -4.43
N TRP A 94 -9.17 -24.10 -4.66
CA TRP A 94 -7.75 -24.42 -4.47
C TRP A 94 -7.17 -23.95 -3.14
N ALA A 95 -7.89 -23.09 -2.38
CA ALA A 95 -7.44 -22.55 -1.10
C ALA A 95 -8.52 -22.67 -0.03
N ASN A 96 -8.11 -22.69 1.25
CA ASN A 96 -8.99 -22.92 2.38
C ASN A 96 -8.78 -22.00 3.58
N GLY A 97 -8.03 -20.91 3.42
CA GLY A 97 -7.81 -19.94 4.51
C GLY A 97 -6.69 -18.96 4.24
N ASN A 98 -6.39 -18.14 5.25
CA ASN A 98 -5.42 -17.06 5.19
C ASN A 98 -5.67 -16.15 3.97
N ALA A 99 -6.88 -15.62 3.89
CA ALA A 99 -7.30 -14.62 2.91
C ALA A 99 -6.60 -13.30 3.22
N TRP A 100 -5.41 -13.04 2.61
CA TRP A 100 -4.53 -11.94 2.96
C TRP A 100 -4.26 -10.99 1.82
N ALA A 101 -3.96 -9.75 2.19
CA ALA A 101 -3.34 -8.71 1.37
C ALA A 101 -3.92 -8.66 -0.03
N PRO A 102 -5.18 -8.22 -0.17
CA PRO A 102 -5.83 -8.12 -1.46
C PRO A 102 -5.33 -6.89 -2.22
N CYS A 103 -5.35 -6.99 -3.55
CA CYS A 103 -5.23 -5.88 -4.47
C CYS A 103 -6.37 -5.90 -5.49
N ILE A 104 -6.77 -4.76 -6.01
CA ILE A 104 -7.85 -4.67 -7.01
C ILE A 104 -7.49 -3.73 -8.14
N GLU A 105 -7.76 -4.16 -9.36
CA GLU A 105 -7.61 -3.35 -10.56
C GLU A 105 -8.94 -3.22 -11.31
N GLU A 106 -9.30 -1.98 -11.64
CA GLU A 106 -10.46 -1.68 -12.49
C GLU A 106 -9.98 -1.43 -13.92
N LYS A 107 -10.42 -2.24 -14.87
CA LYS A 107 -10.13 -2.02 -16.31
C LYS A 107 -11.39 -1.86 -17.14
N LYS A 108 -11.29 -1.09 -18.19
CA LYS A 108 -12.34 -0.98 -19.20
C LYS A 108 -11.97 -1.82 -20.42
N ILE A 109 -12.67 -2.95 -20.59
CA ILE A 109 -12.43 -3.91 -21.68
C ILE A 109 -13.66 -3.89 -22.60
N ASN A 110 -13.47 -3.63 -23.89
CA ASN A 110 -14.57 -3.56 -24.88
C ASN A 110 -15.73 -2.64 -24.44
N GLY A 111 -15.38 -1.50 -23.80
CA GLY A 111 -16.35 -0.53 -23.33
C GLY A 111 -17.02 -0.83 -22.00
N LYS A 112 -16.82 -2.01 -21.42
CA LYS A 112 -17.37 -2.45 -20.12
C LYS A 112 -16.29 -2.42 -19.05
N TYR A 113 -16.68 -2.08 -17.84
CA TYR A 113 -15.80 -2.18 -16.68
C TYR A 113 -15.73 -3.63 -16.20
N LYS A 114 -14.52 -4.04 -15.83
CA LYS A 114 -14.21 -5.32 -15.20
C LYS A 114 -13.26 -5.08 -14.04
N TYR A 115 -13.43 -5.84 -12.97
CA TYR A 115 -12.64 -5.78 -11.75
C TYR A 115 -11.87 -7.08 -11.60
N PHE A 116 -10.57 -6.96 -11.33
CA PHE A 116 -9.67 -8.07 -11.08
C PHE A 116 -9.20 -7.97 -9.64
N PHE A 117 -9.58 -8.93 -8.83
CA PHE A 117 -9.29 -8.98 -7.41
C PHE A 117 -8.24 -10.05 -7.16
N TYR A 118 -7.05 -9.62 -6.77
CA TYR A 118 -5.93 -10.51 -6.48
C TYR A 118 -5.80 -10.67 -4.97
N TYR A 119 -5.32 -11.83 -4.53
CA TYR A 119 -5.23 -12.12 -3.10
C TYR A 119 -4.23 -13.24 -2.82
N SER A 120 -3.69 -13.24 -1.60
CA SER A 120 -2.87 -14.33 -1.08
C SER A 120 -3.74 -15.31 -0.32
N ALA A 121 -3.50 -16.60 -0.47
CA ALA A 121 -4.24 -17.62 0.26
C ALA A 121 -3.40 -18.86 0.56
N ASN A 122 -3.88 -19.64 1.51
CA ASN A 122 -3.29 -20.93 1.88
C ASN A 122 -3.88 -22.03 0.99
N PRO A 123 -3.09 -22.65 0.10
CA PRO A 123 -3.59 -23.69 -0.76
C PRO A 123 -3.97 -24.96 0.03
N VAL A 124 -4.98 -25.67 -0.44
CA VAL A 124 -5.40 -26.97 0.17
C VAL A 124 -4.28 -28.01 0.23
N THR A 125 -3.23 -27.85 -0.55
CA THR A 125 -2.06 -28.73 -0.58
C THR A 125 -0.99 -28.39 0.46
N ASN A 126 -1.16 -27.33 1.26
CA ASN A 126 -0.19 -26.84 2.26
C ASN A 126 1.26 -26.64 1.74
N LYS A 127 1.44 -26.26 0.49
CA LYS A 127 2.75 -26.04 -0.13
C LYS A 127 3.29 -24.60 -0.02
N GLY A 128 2.84 -23.84 0.97
CA GLY A 128 3.14 -22.41 1.12
C GLY A 128 2.06 -21.54 0.48
N LYS A 129 2.09 -20.24 0.79
CA LYS A 129 1.11 -19.28 0.26
C LYS A 129 1.23 -19.14 -1.25
N GLN A 130 0.11 -18.91 -1.90
CA GLN A 130 0.00 -18.69 -3.34
C GLN A 130 -0.93 -17.51 -3.60
N ILE A 131 -0.81 -16.91 -4.77
CA ILE A 131 -1.62 -15.75 -5.19
C ILE A 131 -2.70 -16.23 -6.15
N GLY A 132 -3.95 -15.88 -5.85
CA GLY A 132 -5.11 -16.09 -6.71
C GLY A 132 -5.61 -14.82 -7.37
N VAL A 133 -6.53 -14.99 -8.31
CA VAL A 133 -7.26 -13.90 -8.96
C VAL A 133 -8.72 -14.28 -9.14
N ALA A 134 -9.61 -13.36 -8.81
CA ALA A 134 -11.05 -13.47 -9.03
C ALA A 134 -11.54 -12.25 -9.83
N THR A 135 -12.65 -12.38 -10.56
CA THR A 135 -13.15 -11.30 -11.42
C THR A 135 -14.61 -10.97 -11.16
N ALA A 136 -14.99 -9.70 -11.38
CA ALA A 136 -16.38 -9.23 -11.30
C ALA A 136 -16.63 -8.09 -12.29
N ASP A 137 -17.92 -7.79 -12.53
CA ASP A 137 -18.36 -6.64 -13.32
C ASP A 137 -18.76 -5.42 -12.44
N SER A 138 -18.57 -5.56 -11.14
CA SER A 138 -18.85 -4.53 -10.14
C SER A 138 -17.80 -4.52 -9.04
N PRO A 139 -17.43 -3.35 -8.47
CA PRO A 139 -16.51 -3.27 -7.36
C PRO A 139 -17.02 -3.97 -6.09
N LEU A 140 -18.32 -4.22 -6.02
CA LEU A 140 -18.95 -4.96 -4.93
C LEU A 140 -19.08 -6.47 -5.21
N GLY A 141 -18.53 -6.96 -6.34
CA GLY A 141 -18.73 -8.35 -6.77
C GLY A 141 -20.19 -8.66 -7.20
N PRO A 142 -20.61 -9.94 -7.21
CA PRO A 142 -19.85 -11.09 -6.72
C PRO A 142 -18.59 -11.35 -7.54
N PHE A 143 -17.53 -11.73 -6.86
CA PHE A 143 -16.28 -12.13 -7.51
C PHE A 143 -16.29 -13.64 -7.78
N THR A 144 -15.82 -14.04 -8.95
CA THR A 144 -15.67 -15.43 -9.35
C THR A 144 -14.18 -15.74 -9.44
N ASP A 145 -13.72 -16.68 -8.62
CA ASP A 145 -12.32 -17.13 -8.63
C ASP A 145 -11.97 -17.82 -9.95
N SER A 146 -10.71 -17.70 -10.39
CA SER A 146 -10.20 -18.31 -11.62
C SER A 146 -10.06 -19.84 -11.56
N GLY A 147 -10.25 -20.44 -10.37
CA GLY A 147 -10.16 -21.89 -10.13
C GLY A 147 -8.74 -22.40 -9.90
N LYS A 148 -7.73 -21.55 -10.01
CA LYS A 148 -6.31 -21.86 -9.76
C LYS A 148 -5.51 -20.63 -9.39
N PRO A 149 -4.39 -20.79 -8.67
CA PRO A 149 -3.51 -19.66 -8.40
C PRO A 149 -2.79 -19.18 -9.67
N ILE A 150 -2.48 -17.87 -9.71
CA ILE A 150 -1.70 -17.22 -10.77
C ILE A 150 -0.19 -17.29 -10.47
N ILE A 151 0.20 -17.24 -9.17
CA ILE A 151 1.59 -17.42 -8.73
C ILE A 151 1.65 -18.57 -7.73
N THR A 152 2.48 -19.56 -8.03
CA THR A 152 2.58 -20.81 -7.25
C THR A 152 3.94 -21.05 -6.62
N SER A 153 5.00 -20.36 -7.08
CA SER A 153 6.37 -20.60 -6.65
C SER A 153 7.19 -19.31 -6.62
N SER A 154 8.19 -19.29 -5.76
CA SER A 154 9.13 -18.19 -5.65
C SER A 154 10.20 -18.24 -6.74
N PRO A 155 10.50 -17.10 -7.40
CA PRO A 155 11.59 -17.03 -8.37
C PRO A 155 12.98 -17.14 -7.73
N VAL A 156 13.08 -17.03 -6.40
CA VAL A 156 14.33 -17.18 -5.65
C VAL A 156 14.43 -18.52 -4.90
N GLY A 157 13.53 -19.47 -5.17
CA GLY A 157 13.53 -20.81 -4.56
C GLY A 157 13.07 -20.87 -3.10
N ARG A 158 12.83 -19.72 -2.44
CA ARG A 158 12.37 -19.59 -1.04
C ARG A 158 11.46 -18.36 -0.89
N GLY A 159 10.77 -18.25 0.25
CA GLY A 159 9.82 -17.19 0.54
C GLY A 159 8.38 -17.58 0.19
N GLN A 160 7.43 -16.80 0.69
CA GLN A 160 6.02 -16.98 0.44
C GLN A 160 5.57 -16.14 -0.75
N GLN A 161 4.53 -16.61 -1.45
CA GLN A 161 3.88 -15.86 -2.53
C GLN A 161 2.73 -15.09 -1.89
N ILE A 162 3.02 -13.90 -1.38
CA ILE A 162 2.04 -13.05 -0.70
C ILE A 162 2.18 -11.59 -1.13
N ASP A 163 1.23 -10.79 -0.69
CA ASP A 163 1.25 -9.33 -0.76
C ASP A 163 1.33 -8.85 -2.21
N VAL A 164 0.30 -9.23 -2.95
CA VAL A 164 0.21 -8.88 -4.36
C VAL A 164 -0.20 -7.42 -4.54
N ASP A 165 0.49 -6.73 -5.44
CA ASP A 165 0.06 -5.46 -6.00
C ASP A 165 -0.05 -5.54 -7.52
N VAL A 166 -0.99 -4.81 -8.10
CA VAL A 166 -1.17 -4.72 -9.55
C VAL A 166 -1.27 -3.27 -9.98
N PHE A 167 -0.42 -2.92 -10.91
CA PHE A 167 -0.33 -1.56 -11.45
C PHE A 167 -0.48 -1.59 -12.97
N THR A 168 -1.41 -0.78 -13.50
CA THR A 168 -1.51 -0.52 -14.94
C THR A 168 -0.73 0.75 -15.29
N ASP A 169 0.31 0.59 -16.07
CA ASP A 169 1.18 1.69 -16.49
C ASP A 169 0.44 2.66 -17.42
N PRO A 170 0.29 3.94 -17.04
CA PRO A 170 -0.42 4.91 -17.85
C PRO A 170 0.32 5.29 -19.14
N ILE A 171 1.59 4.94 -19.28
CA ILE A 171 2.41 5.23 -20.47
C ILE A 171 2.22 4.16 -21.54
N SER A 172 2.38 2.89 -21.18
CA SER A 172 2.30 1.76 -22.11
C SER A 172 0.91 1.11 -22.17
N GLY A 173 0.07 1.31 -21.16
CA GLY A 173 -1.20 0.61 -20.98
C GLY A 173 -1.06 -0.84 -20.52
N LYS A 174 0.17 -1.35 -20.35
CA LYS A 174 0.45 -2.69 -19.85
C LYS A 174 0.21 -2.75 -18.35
N SER A 175 -0.13 -3.93 -17.85
CA SER A 175 -0.32 -4.17 -16.42
C SER A 175 0.79 -5.07 -15.88
N TYR A 176 1.19 -4.80 -14.65
CA TYR A 176 2.27 -5.50 -13.96
C TYR A 176 1.77 -5.99 -12.62
N LEU A 177 2.25 -7.17 -12.22
CA LEU A 177 1.97 -7.79 -10.94
C LEU A 177 3.27 -7.83 -10.13
N TYR A 178 3.19 -7.42 -8.85
CA TYR A 178 4.31 -7.43 -7.91
C TYR A 178 3.94 -8.25 -6.69
N TRP A 179 4.92 -8.95 -6.09
CA TRP A 179 4.68 -9.78 -4.91
C TRP A 179 5.97 -10.14 -4.18
N GLY A 180 5.85 -10.71 -2.99
CA GLY A 180 6.94 -11.41 -2.33
C GLY A 180 7.05 -11.17 -0.83
N ASN A 181 7.78 -12.07 -0.17
CA ASN A 181 8.13 -12.00 1.24
C ASN A 181 9.60 -12.38 1.41
N GLY A 182 10.41 -11.44 1.91
CA GLY A 182 11.88 -11.53 1.92
C GLY A 182 12.53 -11.34 0.55
N TYR A 183 11.75 -11.11 -0.48
CA TYR A 183 12.16 -10.73 -1.82
C TYR A 183 11.00 -9.97 -2.50
N MET A 184 11.32 -9.07 -3.42
CA MET A 184 10.33 -8.44 -4.31
C MET A 184 10.51 -9.01 -5.71
N ALA A 185 9.43 -9.53 -6.28
CA ALA A 185 9.36 -9.90 -7.69
C ALA A 185 8.31 -9.04 -8.42
N GLY A 186 8.49 -8.90 -9.72
CA GLY A 186 7.53 -8.27 -10.61
C GLY A 186 7.46 -9.01 -11.95
N ALA A 187 6.30 -8.94 -12.62
CA ALA A 187 6.09 -9.52 -13.95
C ALA A 187 5.04 -8.72 -14.74
N GLU A 188 5.11 -8.71 -16.06
CA GLU A 188 4.04 -8.20 -16.91
C GLU A 188 2.88 -9.21 -16.93
N LEU A 189 1.66 -8.73 -16.74
CA LEU A 189 0.44 -9.51 -16.90
C LEU A 189 0.13 -9.69 -18.39
N ASN A 190 -0.46 -10.82 -18.74
CA ASN A 190 -1.11 -10.99 -20.04
C ASN A 190 -2.38 -10.12 -20.12
N ASP A 191 -2.91 -9.91 -21.31
CA ASP A 191 -4.07 -9.05 -21.56
C ASP A 191 -5.35 -9.56 -20.84
N ASP A 192 -5.39 -10.85 -20.48
CA ASP A 192 -6.47 -11.46 -19.71
C ASP A 192 -6.48 -11.02 -18.23
N MET A 193 -5.38 -10.43 -17.76
CA MET A 193 -5.18 -10.04 -16.34
C MET A 193 -5.20 -11.22 -15.36
N MET A 194 -5.20 -12.46 -15.84
CA MET A 194 -5.31 -13.68 -15.03
C MET A 194 -4.11 -14.62 -15.17
N SER A 195 -3.08 -14.17 -15.88
CA SER A 195 -1.82 -14.87 -16.02
C SER A 195 -0.67 -13.88 -16.22
N VAL A 196 0.55 -14.27 -15.83
CA VAL A 196 1.77 -13.49 -16.05
C VAL A 196 2.51 -13.96 -17.30
N LYS A 197 3.28 -13.07 -17.90
CA LYS A 197 4.29 -13.42 -18.90
C LYS A 197 5.52 -13.92 -18.16
N GLU A 198 5.70 -15.24 -18.08
CA GLU A 198 6.74 -15.86 -17.25
C GLU A 198 8.15 -15.40 -17.59
N GLU A 199 8.42 -15.11 -18.85
CA GLU A 199 9.72 -14.60 -19.34
C GLU A 199 10.04 -13.19 -18.83
N THR A 200 9.06 -12.47 -18.28
CA THR A 200 9.24 -11.12 -17.71
C THR A 200 9.47 -11.13 -16.21
N ILE A 201 9.35 -12.28 -15.55
CA ILE A 201 9.53 -12.38 -14.10
C ILE A 201 10.92 -11.88 -13.72
N THR A 202 10.95 -10.84 -12.91
CA THR A 202 12.17 -10.14 -12.50
C THR A 202 12.21 -10.01 -10.98
N VAL A 203 13.36 -10.34 -10.38
CA VAL A 203 13.60 -10.10 -8.95
C VAL A 203 14.12 -8.69 -8.79
N MET A 204 13.34 -7.86 -8.11
CA MET A 204 13.54 -6.42 -7.99
C MET A 204 13.89 -5.98 -6.57
N THR A 205 14.17 -6.91 -5.67
CA THR A 205 14.44 -6.61 -4.26
C THR A 205 15.48 -5.51 -4.11
N PRO A 206 15.18 -4.39 -3.46
CA PRO A 206 16.17 -3.36 -3.14
C PRO A 206 17.33 -3.95 -2.35
N LYS A 207 18.56 -3.66 -2.77
CA LYS A 207 19.77 -4.20 -2.12
C LYS A 207 20.17 -3.36 -0.92
N GLY A 208 20.63 -4.04 0.13
CA GLY A 208 21.11 -3.41 1.36
C GLY A 208 19.96 -3.03 2.32
N GLY A 209 20.27 -2.11 3.24
CA GLY A 209 19.36 -1.75 4.31
C GLY A 209 19.36 -2.72 5.49
N THR A 210 18.72 -2.29 6.57
CA THR A 210 18.48 -3.06 7.80
C THR A 210 16.99 -3.00 8.13
N LEU A 211 16.57 -3.70 9.18
CA LEU A 211 15.19 -3.65 9.67
C LEU A 211 14.80 -2.27 10.23
N GLU A 212 15.77 -1.42 10.52
CA GLU A 212 15.56 -0.04 10.98
C GLU A 212 15.51 0.97 9.81
N THR A 213 15.86 0.56 8.60
CA THR A 213 15.97 1.47 7.45
C THR A 213 15.04 1.08 6.30
N TYR A 214 15.50 0.21 5.38
CA TYR A 214 14.73 -0.09 4.15
C TYR A 214 14.86 -1.53 3.66
N ALA A 215 15.35 -2.46 4.48
CA ALA A 215 15.41 -3.86 4.06
C ALA A 215 14.02 -4.36 3.68
N PHE A 216 13.87 -4.82 2.44
CA PHE A 216 12.59 -5.30 1.96
C PHE A 216 12.12 -6.52 2.77
N ARG A 217 10.95 -6.42 3.36
CA ARG A 217 10.28 -7.54 4.01
C ARG A 217 9.14 -8.10 3.15
N GLU A 218 8.16 -7.23 2.80
CA GLU A 218 6.92 -7.63 2.12
C GLU A 218 6.14 -6.41 1.61
N ALA A 219 4.92 -6.60 1.12
CA ALA A 219 3.97 -5.56 0.74
C ALA A 219 4.51 -4.57 -0.31
N PRO A 220 4.96 -5.03 -1.49
CA PRO A 220 5.27 -4.12 -2.58
C PRO A 220 4.02 -3.36 -3.00
N TYR A 221 4.17 -2.07 -3.31
CA TYR A 221 3.11 -1.23 -3.87
C TYR A 221 3.72 -0.28 -4.90
N VAL A 222 3.07 -0.11 -6.05
CA VAL A 222 3.63 0.68 -7.15
C VAL A 222 2.64 1.72 -7.64
N PHE A 223 3.10 2.95 -7.81
CA PHE A 223 2.32 4.00 -8.48
C PHE A 223 3.21 4.88 -9.36
N PHE A 224 2.58 5.57 -10.30
CA PHE A 224 3.26 6.46 -11.23
C PHE A 224 2.89 7.92 -10.95
N ARG A 225 3.90 8.80 -10.93
CA ARG A 225 3.69 10.23 -10.77
C ARG A 225 4.73 11.04 -11.56
N LYS A 226 4.26 11.91 -12.44
CA LYS A 226 5.10 12.87 -13.20
C LYS A 226 6.32 12.24 -13.90
N GLY A 227 6.13 11.08 -14.53
CA GLY A 227 7.20 10.41 -15.28
C GLY A 227 8.06 9.44 -14.48
N VAL A 228 7.78 9.24 -13.19
CA VAL A 228 8.57 8.40 -12.27
C VAL A 228 7.69 7.31 -11.68
N TYR A 229 8.20 6.07 -11.63
CA TYR A 229 7.60 4.95 -10.91
C TYR A 229 8.09 4.94 -9.48
N TYR A 230 7.18 4.96 -8.53
CA TYR A 230 7.45 4.90 -7.10
C TYR A 230 7.13 3.49 -6.62
N PHE A 231 8.08 2.90 -5.92
CA PHE A 231 7.96 1.59 -5.28
C PHE A 231 7.98 1.75 -3.79
N LEU A 232 6.92 1.34 -3.12
CA LEU A 232 6.82 1.30 -1.68
C LEU A 232 6.91 -0.15 -1.22
N TRP A 233 7.39 -0.37 -0.01
CA TRP A 233 7.41 -1.70 0.61
C TRP A 233 7.44 -1.59 2.12
N SER A 234 7.07 -2.67 2.79
CA SER A 234 7.14 -2.78 4.23
C SER A 234 8.48 -3.36 4.69
N VAL A 235 8.95 -2.86 5.80
CA VAL A 235 10.20 -3.23 6.48
C VAL A 235 9.86 -3.77 7.87
N ASP A 236 10.60 -4.78 8.34
CA ASP A 236 10.38 -5.50 9.59
C ASP A 236 9.17 -6.48 9.51
N ASP A 237 8.69 -6.97 10.62
CA ASP A 237 7.58 -7.95 10.70
C ASP A 237 6.27 -7.25 11.03
N THR A 238 5.17 -7.68 10.42
CA THR A 238 3.83 -7.10 10.61
C THR A 238 3.35 -7.12 12.07
N GLY A 239 3.92 -7.97 12.90
CA GLY A 239 3.66 -8.01 14.36
C GLY A 239 4.56 -7.07 15.17
N SER A 240 5.52 -6.41 14.54
CA SER A 240 6.47 -5.50 15.20
C SER A 240 5.90 -4.09 15.30
N PRO A 241 6.04 -3.41 16.45
CA PRO A 241 5.73 -1.98 16.54
C PRO A 241 6.62 -1.11 15.65
N ASN A 242 7.76 -1.64 15.18
CA ASN A 242 8.68 -0.98 14.25
C ASN A 242 8.35 -1.24 12.78
N TYR A 243 7.32 -2.01 12.47
CA TYR A 243 6.88 -2.22 11.09
C TYR A 243 6.60 -0.86 10.42
N HIS A 244 7.23 -0.60 9.27
CA HIS A 244 7.20 0.73 8.64
C HIS A 244 7.30 0.64 7.13
N VAL A 245 7.08 1.76 6.44
CA VAL A 245 7.12 1.86 4.98
C VAL A 245 8.38 2.58 4.52
N ALA A 246 9.12 1.94 3.62
CA ALA A 246 10.21 2.54 2.86
C ALA A 246 9.86 2.62 1.36
N TYR A 247 10.63 3.44 0.61
CA TYR A 247 10.41 3.62 -0.81
C TYR A 247 11.69 3.81 -1.62
N GLY A 248 11.55 3.61 -2.91
CA GLY A 248 12.50 3.95 -3.95
C GLY A 248 11.80 4.32 -5.23
N THR A 249 12.55 4.67 -6.25
CA THR A 249 12.03 5.08 -7.57
C THR A 249 12.70 4.32 -8.69
N SER A 250 12.05 4.32 -9.85
CA SER A 250 12.62 3.77 -11.10
C SER A 250 12.08 4.52 -12.31
N ASP A 251 12.80 4.43 -13.42
CA ASP A 251 12.34 4.88 -14.74
C ASP A 251 11.54 3.78 -15.49
N SER A 252 11.38 2.60 -14.87
CA SER A 252 10.72 1.45 -15.47
C SER A 252 9.83 0.72 -14.44
N PRO A 253 8.67 0.17 -14.86
CA PRO A 253 7.79 -0.60 -13.98
C PRO A 253 8.42 -1.91 -13.46
N LEU A 254 9.45 -2.44 -14.10
CA LEU A 254 10.18 -3.62 -13.65
C LEU A 254 11.59 -3.32 -13.14
N GLY A 255 11.81 -2.09 -12.66
CA GLY A 255 13.09 -1.68 -12.04
C GLY A 255 14.21 -1.37 -13.04
N PRO A 256 15.46 -1.26 -12.58
CA PRO A 256 15.88 -1.43 -11.19
C PRO A 256 15.39 -0.32 -10.27
N ILE A 257 15.16 -0.66 -8.99
CA ILE A 257 14.70 0.30 -7.97
C ILE A 257 15.92 1.02 -7.38
N GLN A 258 15.91 2.33 -7.42
CA GLN A 258 16.84 3.20 -6.72
C GLN A 258 16.22 3.62 -5.39
N VAL A 259 16.78 3.12 -4.29
CA VAL A 259 16.33 3.47 -2.94
C VAL A 259 16.52 4.97 -2.71
N ALA A 260 15.51 5.63 -2.16
CA ALA A 260 15.59 7.06 -1.86
C ALA A 260 16.66 7.36 -0.80
N LYS A 261 17.22 8.57 -0.83
CA LYS A 261 18.22 9.00 0.16
C LYS A 261 17.65 8.99 1.58
N GLU A 262 16.39 9.40 1.73
CA GLU A 262 15.60 9.31 2.96
C GLU A 262 14.42 8.37 2.68
N PRO A 263 14.62 7.05 2.83
CA PRO A 263 13.68 6.07 2.31
C PRO A 263 12.43 5.89 3.17
N ILE A 264 12.47 6.21 4.47
CA ILE A 264 11.37 5.95 5.40
C ILE A 264 10.32 7.04 5.25
N ILE A 265 9.11 6.65 4.80
CA ILE A 265 8.01 7.59 4.59
C ILE A 265 6.89 7.47 5.62
N LEU A 266 6.77 6.34 6.30
CA LEU A 266 5.77 6.10 7.34
C LEU A 266 6.38 5.21 8.41
N ILE A 267 6.38 5.66 9.65
CA ILE A 267 6.97 4.96 10.79
C ILE A 267 6.14 5.25 12.05
N GLN A 268 6.29 4.41 13.07
CA GLN A 268 5.60 4.58 14.35
C GLN A 268 5.75 6.00 14.94
N SER A 269 4.72 6.44 15.62
CA SER A 269 4.71 7.66 16.42
C SER A 269 4.22 7.34 17.85
N PRO A 270 5.13 6.98 18.77
CA PRO A 270 4.74 6.67 20.15
C PRO A 270 4.02 7.80 20.86
N LYS A 271 4.33 9.06 20.50
CA LYS A 271 3.65 10.25 21.02
C LYS A 271 2.16 10.27 20.66
N GLU A 272 1.81 9.80 19.47
CA GLU A 272 0.45 9.72 18.95
C GLU A 272 -0.14 8.32 19.17
N GLU A 273 0.56 7.43 19.89
CA GLU A 273 0.19 6.03 20.15
C GLU A 273 -0.06 5.22 18.86
N VAL A 274 0.69 5.50 17.79
CA VAL A 274 0.65 4.76 16.52
C VAL A 274 1.86 3.83 16.43
N TYR A 275 1.60 2.54 16.23
CA TYR A 275 2.61 1.49 16.23
C TYR A 275 2.46 0.57 15.02
N GLY A 276 3.57 0.20 14.40
CA GLY A 276 3.61 -0.69 13.25
C GLY A 276 2.81 -0.20 12.04
N PRO A 277 2.87 1.11 11.66
CA PRO A 277 2.11 1.61 10.52
C PRO A 277 2.81 1.21 9.21
N ALA A 278 2.27 0.24 8.50
CA ALA A 278 2.81 -0.16 7.20
C ALA A 278 1.77 -0.89 6.34
N HIS A 279 2.21 -1.66 5.34
CA HIS A 279 1.42 -2.34 4.33
C HIS A 279 0.33 -1.41 3.78
N CYS A 280 0.74 -0.56 2.88
CA CYS A 280 -0.06 0.58 2.43
C CYS A 280 -0.48 0.46 0.97
N SER A 281 -1.55 1.15 0.64
CA SER A 281 -1.91 1.55 -0.72
C SER A 281 -2.00 3.08 -0.82
N VAL A 282 -1.91 3.61 -2.04
CA VAL A 282 -1.84 5.05 -2.28
C VAL A 282 -2.87 5.44 -3.34
N LEU A 283 -3.54 6.56 -3.14
CA LEU A 283 -4.49 7.07 -4.12
C LEU A 283 -4.29 8.56 -4.38
N GLN A 284 -4.18 8.93 -5.65
CA GLN A 284 -4.35 10.31 -6.06
C GLN A 284 -5.84 10.67 -6.04
N ILE A 285 -6.19 11.73 -5.32
CA ILE A 285 -7.59 12.17 -5.22
C ILE A 285 -8.08 12.64 -6.61
N PRO A 286 -9.14 12.02 -7.15
CA PRO A 286 -9.67 12.37 -8.47
C PRO A 286 -10.02 13.87 -8.57
N ASN A 287 -9.68 14.47 -9.72
CA ASN A 287 -9.92 15.88 -10.01
C ASN A 287 -9.23 16.88 -9.05
N LYS A 288 -8.26 16.43 -8.26
CA LYS A 288 -7.41 17.28 -7.43
C LYS A 288 -5.97 17.17 -7.89
N LYS A 289 -5.43 18.32 -8.34
CA LYS A 289 -4.03 18.36 -8.81
C LYS A 289 -3.09 17.94 -7.68
N ASP A 290 -2.38 16.84 -7.90
CA ASP A 290 -1.27 16.37 -7.07
C ASP A 290 -1.60 16.25 -5.55
N ARG A 291 -2.84 15.83 -5.24
CA ARG A 291 -3.27 15.51 -3.87
C ARG A 291 -3.40 14.02 -3.69
N TRP A 292 -2.69 13.51 -2.71
CA TRP A 292 -2.55 12.07 -2.48
C TRP A 292 -2.90 11.70 -1.05
N ILE A 293 -3.38 10.49 -0.88
CA ILE A 293 -3.58 9.84 0.41
C ILE A 293 -2.82 8.52 0.43
N ILE A 294 -2.39 8.14 1.62
CA ILE A 294 -1.88 6.80 1.93
C ILE A 294 -2.85 6.13 2.88
N VAL A 295 -3.24 4.91 2.58
CA VAL A 295 -4.07 4.06 3.43
C VAL A 295 -3.20 2.90 3.88
N TYR A 296 -3.19 2.60 5.16
CA TYR A 296 -2.26 1.66 5.76
C TYR A 296 -2.91 0.98 6.97
N HIS A 297 -2.32 -0.07 7.49
CA HIS A 297 -2.74 -0.57 8.79
C HIS A 297 -1.77 -0.15 9.90
N ARG A 298 -2.25 -0.14 11.14
CA ARG A 298 -1.45 -0.05 12.35
C ARG A 298 -1.86 -1.14 13.33
N ILE A 299 -1.01 -1.49 14.28
CA ILE A 299 -1.37 -2.39 15.38
C ILE A 299 -2.27 -1.61 16.35
N ASN A 300 -3.42 -2.20 16.73
CA ASN A 300 -4.26 -1.63 17.77
C ASN A 300 -3.48 -1.60 19.10
N LYS A 301 -3.41 -0.43 19.73
CA LYS A 301 -2.58 -0.19 20.92
C LYS A 301 -2.92 -1.07 22.12
N GLU A 302 -4.17 -1.47 22.28
CA GLU A 302 -4.61 -2.33 23.38
C GLU A 302 -4.04 -3.75 23.26
N TYR A 303 -3.68 -4.16 22.05
CA TYR A 303 -3.15 -5.50 21.75
C TYR A 303 -1.62 -5.56 21.59
N LEU A 304 -0.91 -4.44 21.67
CA LEU A 304 0.55 -4.39 21.59
C LEU A 304 1.26 -5.35 22.56
N LYS A 305 0.69 -5.55 23.74
CA LYS A 305 1.26 -6.37 24.81
C LYS A 305 0.76 -7.82 24.83
N HIS A 306 -0.24 -8.15 24.01
CA HIS A 306 -1.04 -9.35 24.16
C HIS A 306 -1.05 -10.29 22.96
N GLY A 307 -0.33 -9.96 21.89
CA GLY A 307 -0.42 -10.81 20.73
C GLY A 307 0.63 -10.57 19.65
N PRO A 308 0.69 -11.48 18.71
CA PRO A 308 1.61 -11.45 17.59
C PRO A 308 1.18 -10.49 16.48
N GLY A 309 0.33 -9.48 16.74
CA GLY A 309 0.02 -8.42 15.80
C GLY A 309 -1.14 -8.67 14.82
N TRP A 310 -2.05 -9.59 15.10
CA TRP A 310 -3.24 -9.82 14.27
C TRP A 310 -4.47 -8.96 14.62
N HIS A 311 -4.30 -7.93 15.44
CA HIS A 311 -5.35 -6.95 15.76
C HIS A 311 -4.95 -5.60 15.18
N ARG A 312 -5.07 -5.49 13.87
CA ARG A 312 -4.67 -4.30 13.14
C ARG A 312 -5.89 -3.46 12.75
N GLU A 313 -5.66 -2.17 12.55
CA GLU A 313 -6.68 -1.18 12.23
C GLU A 313 -6.30 -0.42 10.97
N VAL A 314 -7.26 -0.17 10.09
CA VAL A 314 -7.03 0.60 8.86
C VAL A 314 -7.08 2.09 9.14
N CYS A 315 -6.02 2.78 8.73
CA CYS A 315 -5.83 4.21 8.87
C CYS A 315 -5.63 4.88 7.51
N MET A 316 -5.82 6.20 7.47
CA MET A 316 -5.61 7.01 6.27
C MET A 316 -5.06 8.37 6.64
N ASP A 317 -4.00 8.80 5.95
CA ASP A 317 -3.40 10.12 6.10
C ASP A 317 -3.07 10.75 4.73
N TRP A 318 -2.76 12.04 4.75
CA TRP A 318 -2.28 12.74 3.56
C TRP A 318 -0.84 12.35 3.26
N MET A 319 -0.55 12.11 1.98
CA MET A 319 0.80 11.92 1.47
C MET A 319 1.18 13.13 0.61
N GLU A 320 2.32 13.73 0.88
CA GLU A 320 2.81 14.93 0.22
C GLU A 320 4.18 14.69 -0.41
N PHE A 321 4.51 15.48 -1.42
CA PHE A 321 5.77 15.42 -2.14
C PHE A 321 6.52 16.75 -2.01
N ASN A 322 7.85 16.67 -2.00
CA ASN A 322 8.72 17.82 -2.18
C ASN A 322 8.74 18.26 -3.64
N GLU A 323 9.32 19.42 -3.92
CA GLU A 323 9.43 19.96 -5.27
C GLU A 323 10.27 19.08 -6.20
N ASP A 324 11.28 18.41 -5.65
CA ASP A 324 12.15 17.45 -6.36
C ASP A 324 11.48 16.08 -6.62
N GLY A 325 10.25 15.88 -6.14
CA GLY A 325 9.50 14.63 -6.29
C GLY A 325 9.71 13.61 -5.17
N THR A 326 10.59 13.86 -4.22
CA THR A 326 10.73 12.97 -3.04
C THR A 326 9.46 13.00 -2.18
N ILE A 327 9.11 11.86 -1.56
CA ILE A 327 7.96 11.75 -0.67
C ILE A 327 8.35 12.37 0.68
N ARG A 328 7.51 13.25 1.21
CA ARG A 328 7.63 13.73 2.59
C ARG A 328 7.23 12.64 3.56
N GLN A 329 7.96 12.53 4.65
CA GLN A 329 7.56 11.60 5.70
C GLN A 329 6.14 11.94 6.20
N VAL A 330 5.28 10.92 6.16
CA VAL A 330 3.90 11.02 6.63
C VAL A 330 3.91 11.04 8.16
N VAL A 331 3.20 11.98 8.75
CA VAL A 331 2.96 11.99 10.19
C VAL A 331 1.68 11.21 10.44
N PRO A 332 1.77 9.97 10.95
CA PRO A 332 0.58 9.17 11.18
C PRO A 332 -0.28 9.80 12.27
N THR A 333 -1.59 9.84 12.04
CA THR A 333 -2.54 10.42 13.01
C THR A 333 -3.18 9.32 13.88
N PRO A 334 -3.51 9.63 15.17
CA PRO A 334 -4.06 8.68 16.12
C PRO A 334 -5.46 8.17 15.77
#